data_d674b39198c29296b97fb7ad13ab6ffd
#
_entry.id   d674b39198c29296b97fb7ad13ab6ffd
#
_cell.length_a   1.000
_cell.length_b   1.000
_cell.length_c   1.000
_cell.angle_alpha   90.00
_cell.angle_beta   90.00
_cell.angle_gamma   90.00
#
_symmetry.space_group_name_H-M   'P 1'
#
loop_
_entity.id
_entity.type
_entity.pdbx_description
1 polymer ?
#
loop_
_entity_poly.entity_id
_entity_poly.type
_entity_poly.pdbx_seq_one_letter_code
_entity_poly.pdbx_strand_id
1 'polypeptide(L)'
;MNELDKNFASIDRLPPYIFEQINTLKMEARRNGEDIIDFSMGNPDGETPKFIVDKMTETVQRGDTHRYSQSIGIPKLRLAIADWYKRKFGVILDHSTEAIVTIGSKEGLGHLAM
;
A
#
# COMPACT_ATOMS: atom_id res chain seq x y z
N MET A 1 10.39 -7.19 41.58
CA MET A 1 10.45 -7.01 40.10
C MET A 1 9.77 -5.68 39.83
N ASN A 2 10.57 -4.63 39.51
CA ASN A 2 10.03 -3.32 39.23
C ASN A 2 9.13 -3.46 37.94
N GLU A 3 7.86 -3.04 38.05
CA GLU A 3 7.08 -2.72 36.86
C GLU A 3 7.89 -1.71 36.06
N LEU A 4 8.36 -2.13 34.89
CA LEU A 4 8.94 -1.21 33.94
C LEU A 4 7.89 -0.13 33.67
N ASP A 5 8.23 1.10 34.02
CA ASP A 5 7.40 2.27 33.73
C ASP A 5 7.17 2.29 32.20
N LYS A 6 5.99 1.86 31.79
CA LYS A 6 5.60 1.68 30.38
C LYS A 6 5.19 3.01 29.72
N ASN A 7 5.47 4.14 30.37
CA ASN A 7 5.16 5.46 29.87
C ASN A 7 6.17 5.88 28.79
N PHE A 8 5.76 5.79 27.54
CA PHE A 8 6.52 6.28 26.39
C PHE A 8 6.08 7.71 26.06
N ALA A 9 6.67 8.71 26.68
CA ALA A 9 6.32 10.12 26.51
C ALA A 9 6.24 10.59 25.03
N SER A 10 6.92 9.92 24.13
CA SER A 10 6.82 10.19 22.68
C SER A 10 5.49 9.71 22.09
N ILE A 11 4.94 8.60 22.61
CA ILE A 11 3.67 8.04 22.18
C ILE A 11 2.52 8.83 22.78
N ASP A 12 2.62 9.20 24.06
CA ASP A 12 1.60 9.95 24.78
C ASP A 12 1.32 11.34 24.17
N ARG A 13 2.32 11.89 23.45
CA ARG A 13 2.20 13.17 22.73
C ARG A 13 1.57 13.06 21.34
N LEU A 14 1.40 11.85 20.83
CA LEU A 14 0.76 11.67 19.51
C LEU A 14 -0.74 11.93 19.64
N PRO A 15 -1.32 12.74 18.74
CA PRO A 15 -2.77 12.87 18.69
C PRO A 15 -3.41 11.51 18.37
N PRO A 16 -4.60 11.22 18.91
CA PRO A 16 -5.32 10.01 18.57
C PRO A 16 -5.53 9.91 17.06
N TYR A 17 -5.34 8.70 16.51
CA TYR A 17 -5.53 8.48 15.08
C TYR A 17 -7.02 8.54 14.75
N ILE A 18 -7.41 9.62 14.07
CA ILE A 18 -8.83 9.96 13.83
C ILE A 18 -9.60 8.84 13.11
N PHE A 19 -8.98 8.12 12.16
CA PHE A 19 -9.66 7.03 11.45
C PHE A 19 -9.96 5.83 12.34
N GLU A 20 -9.14 5.58 13.37
CA GLU A 20 -9.42 4.53 14.36
C GLU A 20 -10.65 4.89 15.21
N GLN A 21 -10.74 6.15 15.64
CA GLN A 21 -11.92 6.63 16.38
C GLN A 21 -13.19 6.52 15.55
N ILE A 22 -13.14 6.95 14.28
CA ILE A 22 -14.28 6.82 13.35
C ILE A 22 -14.66 5.36 13.15
N ASN A 23 -13.69 4.46 12.99
CA ASN A 23 -13.95 3.03 12.85
C ASN A 23 -14.61 2.45 14.09
N THR A 24 -14.16 2.82 15.29
CA THR A 24 -14.77 2.38 16.55
C THR A 24 -16.22 2.84 16.62
N LEU A 25 -16.51 4.09 16.37
CA LEU A 25 -17.88 4.62 16.35
C LEU A 25 -18.78 3.90 15.34
N LYS A 26 -18.28 3.66 14.11
CA LYS A 26 -19.04 2.90 13.10
C LYS A 26 -19.35 1.47 13.57
N MET A 27 -18.38 0.81 14.15
CA MET A 27 -18.57 -0.57 14.62
C MET A 27 -19.56 -0.66 15.78
N GLU A 28 -19.56 0.31 16.70
CA GLU A 28 -20.52 0.40 17.78
C GLU A 28 -21.94 0.67 17.26
N ALA A 29 -22.12 1.64 16.37
CA ALA A 29 -23.40 1.94 15.75
C ALA A 29 -23.99 0.73 15.01
N ARG A 30 -23.17 0.03 14.21
CA ARG A 30 -23.60 -1.22 13.54
C ARG A 30 -23.99 -2.33 14.51
N ARG A 31 -23.28 -2.49 15.63
CA ARG A 31 -23.65 -3.46 16.68
C ARG A 31 -24.99 -3.13 17.34
N ASN A 32 -25.32 -1.86 17.41
CA ASN A 32 -26.61 -1.36 17.89
C ASN A 32 -27.74 -1.46 16.84
N GLY A 33 -27.45 -1.98 15.66
CA GLY A 33 -28.44 -2.17 14.60
C GLY A 33 -28.70 -0.91 13.74
N GLU A 34 -27.84 0.10 13.85
CA GLU A 34 -27.97 1.30 13.03
C GLU A 34 -27.52 1.04 11.58
N ASP A 35 -28.27 1.56 10.60
CA ASP A 35 -27.91 1.55 9.20
C ASP A 35 -26.95 2.71 8.89
N ILE A 36 -25.65 2.40 8.81
CA ILE A 36 -24.58 3.40 8.64
C ILE A 36 -24.17 3.51 7.18
N ILE A 37 -24.36 4.69 6.61
CA ILE A 37 -23.80 5.08 5.32
C ILE A 37 -22.40 5.67 5.54
N ASP A 38 -21.39 4.97 5.07
CA ASP A 38 -19.98 5.29 5.36
C ASP A 38 -19.30 6.07 4.22
N PHE A 39 -19.06 7.35 4.44
CA PHE A 39 -18.27 8.22 3.55
C PHE A 39 -16.89 8.59 4.12
N SER A 40 -16.43 7.90 5.14
CA SER A 40 -15.18 8.25 5.84
C SER A 40 -13.91 7.96 5.06
N MET A 41 -13.93 6.98 4.16
CA MET A 41 -12.76 6.60 3.36
C MET A 41 -13.16 6.31 1.91
N GLY A 42 -12.45 6.94 0.97
CA GLY A 42 -12.61 6.67 -0.47
C GLY A 42 -11.87 5.40 -0.90
N ASN A 43 -12.31 4.23 -0.44
CA ASN A 43 -11.79 2.97 -0.96
C ASN A 43 -12.51 2.60 -2.27
N PRO A 44 -11.78 2.10 -3.27
CA PRO A 44 -12.41 1.46 -4.41
C PRO A 44 -13.29 0.29 -3.94
N ASP A 45 -14.52 0.21 -4.43
CA ASP A 45 -15.48 -0.86 -4.15
C ASP A 45 -15.51 -1.96 -5.20
N GLY A 46 -14.87 -1.69 -6.35
CA GLY A 46 -14.74 -2.65 -7.44
C GLY A 46 -13.73 -3.76 -7.16
N GLU A 47 -14.04 -4.96 -7.61
CA GLU A 47 -13.14 -6.11 -7.49
C GLU A 47 -11.88 -5.93 -8.35
N THR A 48 -10.77 -6.48 -7.88
CA THR A 48 -9.54 -6.56 -8.68
C THR A 48 -9.81 -7.41 -9.93
N PRO A 49 -9.41 -6.95 -11.13
CA PRO A 49 -9.63 -7.72 -12.36
C PRO A 49 -9.10 -9.15 -12.26
N LYS A 50 -9.92 -10.13 -12.70
CA LYS A 50 -9.63 -11.55 -12.53
C LYS A 50 -8.25 -11.95 -13.05
N PHE A 51 -7.79 -11.41 -14.17
CA PHE A 51 -6.47 -11.76 -14.72
C PHE A 51 -5.30 -11.35 -13.80
N ILE A 52 -5.46 -10.30 -12.97
CA ILE A 52 -4.47 -9.89 -11.95
C ILE A 52 -4.48 -10.89 -10.80
N VAL A 53 -5.67 -11.27 -10.33
CA VAL A 53 -5.84 -12.25 -9.25
C VAL A 53 -5.25 -13.62 -9.67
N ASP A 54 -5.57 -14.08 -10.87
CA ASP A 54 -5.06 -15.35 -11.41
C ASP A 54 -3.53 -15.34 -11.50
N LYS A 55 -2.95 -14.22 -11.96
CA LYS A 55 -1.49 -14.09 -12.08
C LYS A 55 -0.80 -14.01 -10.71
N MET A 56 -1.41 -13.36 -9.74
CA MET A 56 -0.92 -13.35 -8.37
C MET A 56 -0.94 -14.77 -7.78
N THR A 57 -2.03 -15.50 -7.93
CA THR A 57 -2.21 -16.86 -7.45
C THR A 57 -1.16 -17.81 -8.07
N GLU A 58 -0.98 -17.75 -9.38
CA GLU A 58 0.07 -18.50 -10.08
C GLU A 58 1.46 -18.19 -9.51
N THR A 59 1.76 -16.92 -9.30
CA THR A 59 3.07 -16.46 -8.84
C THR A 59 3.35 -16.90 -7.41
N VAL A 60 2.37 -16.81 -6.51
CA VAL A 60 2.51 -17.23 -5.10
C VAL A 60 2.75 -18.73 -4.96
N GLN A 61 2.27 -19.56 -5.89
CA GLN A 61 2.54 -21.00 -5.86
C GLN A 61 3.98 -21.37 -6.24
N ARG A 62 4.75 -20.43 -6.76
CA ARG A 62 6.13 -20.64 -7.19
C ARG A 62 7.11 -20.31 -6.06
N GLY A 63 7.83 -21.29 -5.54
CA GLY A 63 8.79 -21.10 -4.45
C GLY A 63 9.98 -20.18 -4.77
N ASP A 64 10.32 -19.98 -6.05
CA ASP A 64 11.38 -19.05 -6.48
C ASP A 64 11.00 -17.57 -6.32
N THR A 65 9.73 -17.27 -6.06
CA THR A 65 9.22 -15.90 -5.83
C THR A 65 9.17 -15.52 -4.35
N HIS A 66 9.43 -16.43 -3.42
CA HIS A 66 9.36 -16.23 -1.96
C HIS A 66 10.67 -15.66 -1.39
N ARG A 67 11.23 -14.64 -2.02
CA ARG A 67 12.50 -14.04 -1.61
C ARG A 67 12.31 -12.60 -1.17
N TYR A 68 13.35 -12.02 -0.60
CA TYR A 68 13.39 -10.58 -0.33
C TYR A 68 13.13 -9.78 -1.61
N SER A 69 12.38 -8.70 -1.49
CA SER A 69 12.19 -7.76 -2.61
C SER A 69 13.52 -7.08 -2.97
N GLN A 70 13.68 -6.77 -4.25
CA GLN A 70 14.78 -5.90 -4.69
C GLN A 70 14.40 -4.44 -4.41
N SER A 71 15.34 -3.68 -3.84
CA SER A 71 15.10 -2.28 -3.42
C SER A 71 14.59 -1.37 -4.55
N ILE A 72 15.07 -1.58 -5.77
CA ILE A 72 14.66 -0.80 -6.95
C ILE A 72 13.58 -1.49 -7.79
N GLY A 73 13.12 -2.66 -7.38
CA GLY A 73 12.21 -3.49 -8.13
C GLY A 73 12.90 -4.46 -9.10
N ILE A 74 12.23 -5.57 -9.42
CA ILE A 74 12.76 -6.58 -10.33
C ILE A 74 12.89 -6.03 -11.76
N PRO A 75 13.92 -6.45 -12.53
CA PRO A 75 14.15 -5.92 -13.88
C PRO A 75 12.94 -6.07 -14.82
N LYS A 76 12.22 -7.18 -14.76
CA LYS A 76 11.02 -7.41 -15.57
C LYS A 76 9.91 -6.41 -15.29
N LEU A 77 9.71 -5.99 -14.04
CA LEU A 77 8.70 -4.99 -13.69
C LEU A 77 9.11 -3.61 -14.20
N ARG A 78 10.38 -3.24 -14.03
CA ARG A 78 10.89 -1.95 -14.52
C ARG A 78 10.83 -1.86 -16.05
N LEU A 79 11.15 -2.95 -16.75
CA LEU A 79 10.99 -3.05 -18.20
C LEU A 79 9.51 -2.88 -18.60
N ALA A 80 8.59 -3.54 -17.91
CA ALA A 80 7.15 -3.43 -18.18
C ALA A 80 6.63 -1.99 -17.95
N ILE A 81 7.17 -1.28 -16.95
CA ILE A 81 6.88 0.14 -16.71
C ILE A 81 7.35 0.98 -17.91
N ALA A 82 8.59 0.81 -18.34
CA ALA A 82 9.14 1.55 -19.48
C ALA A 82 8.34 1.29 -20.77
N ASP A 83 8.00 0.04 -21.04
CA ASP A 83 7.17 -0.34 -22.20
C ASP A 83 5.75 0.26 -22.11
N TRP A 84 5.18 0.33 -20.91
CA TRP A 84 3.87 0.94 -20.71
C TRP A 84 3.89 2.43 -21.00
N TYR A 85 4.91 3.17 -20.50
CA TYR A 85 5.10 4.60 -20.77
C TYR A 85 5.30 4.88 -22.26
N LYS A 86 6.09 4.03 -22.94
CA LYS A 86 6.30 4.14 -24.39
C LYS A 86 4.99 3.98 -25.16
N ARG A 87 4.17 2.96 -24.82
CA ARG A 87 2.91 2.70 -25.53
C ARG A 87 1.84 3.74 -25.22
N LYS A 88 1.76 4.20 -23.97
CA LYS A 88 0.66 5.06 -23.51
C LYS A 88 0.92 6.53 -23.79
N PHE A 89 2.17 6.96 -23.67
CA PHE A 89 2.55 8.37 -23.70
C PHE A 89 3.63 8.70 -24.73
N GLY A 90 4.20 7.73 -25.43
CA GLY A 90 5.31 7.92 -26.36
C GLY A 90 6.65 8.25 -25.69
N VAL A 91 6.73 8.12 -24.35
CA VAL A 91 7.94 8.41 -23.57
C VAL A 91 8.84 7.18 -23.55
N ILE A 92 10.09 7.36 -23.94
CA ILE A 92 11.11 6.32 -23.91
C ILE A 92 11.92 6.49 -22.63
N LEU A 93 11.92 5.44 -21.79
CA LEU A 93 12.66 5.39 -20.53
C LEU A 93 13.67 4.25 -20.57
N ASP A 94 14.87 4.49 -20.05
CA ASP A 94 15.81 3.42 -19.72
C ASP A 94 15.36 2.75 -18.41
N HIS A 95 14.85 1.53 -18.53
CA HIS A 95 14.35 0.76 -17.37
C HIS A 95 15.42 0.46 -16.32
N SER A 96 16.70 0.56 -16.65
CA SER A 96 17.80 0.28 -15.73
C SER A 96 18.13 1.47 -14.82
N THR A 97 17.96 2.69 -15.30
CA THR A 97 18.39 3.92 -14.64
C THR A 97 17.25 4.92 -14.38
N GLU A 98 16.14 4.84 -15.12
CA GLU A 98 15.04 5.82 -15.06
C GLU A 98 13.72 5.24 -14.52
N ALA A 99 13.74 4.02 -13.97
CA ALA A 99 12.58 3.40 -13.37
C ALA A 99 12.92 2.76 -12.01
N ILE A 100 12.13 3.08 -11.00
CA ILE A 100 12.19 2.49 -9.66
C ILE A 100 10.79 2.07 -9.21
N VAL A 101 10.71 0.98 -8.47
CA VAL A 101 9.48 0.50 -7.84
C VAL A 101 9.47 0.93 -6.38
N THR A 102 8.38 1.52 -5.93
CA THR A 102 8.18 1.96 -4.55
C THR A 102 7.06 1.18 -3.86
N ILE A 103 7.06 1.13 -2.55
CA ILE A 103 5.97 0.54 -1.76
C ILE A 103 4.84 1.56 -1.64
N GLY A 104 4.10 1.71 -2.74
CA GLY A 104 3.05 2.70 -2.87
C GLY A 104 3.54 4.12 -3.22
N SER A 105 2.62 4.95 -3.69
CA SER A 105 2.91 6.31 -4.15
C SER A 105 3.39 7.25 -3.04
N LYS A 106 2.97 7.04 -1.79
CA LYS A 106 3.38 7.88 -0.65
C LYS A 106 4.90 7.81 -0.40
N GLU A 107 5.48 6.62 -0.48
CA GLU A 107 6.93 6.44 -0.37
C GLU A 107 7.65 7.17 -1.49
N GLY A 108 7.22 6.98 -2.74
CA GLY A 108 7.81 7.65 -3.89
C GLY A 108 7.78 9.17 -3.79
N LEU A 109 6.63 9.74 -3.39
CA LEU A 109 6.49 11.18 -3.19
C LEU A 109 7.33 11.70 -2.02
N GLY A 110 7.40 10.94 -0.92
CA GLY A 110 8.24 11.29 0.23
C GLY A 110 9.73 11.35 -0.14
N HIS A 111 10.22 10.35 -0.85
CA HIS A 111 11.63 10.31 -1.29
C HIS A 111 11.96 11.36 -2.35
N LEU A 112 10.99 11.70 -3.22
CA LEU A 112 11.19 12.74 -4.22
C LEU A 112 11.37 14.14 -3.59
N ALA A 113 10.76 14.36 -2.41
CA ALA A 113 10.84 15.64 -1.70
C ALA A 113 12.12 15.80 -0.85
N MET A 114 12.86 14.72 -0.59
CA MET A 114 14.11 14.72 0.17
C MET A 114 15.31 14.94 -0.72
#